data_027a1453c33610ad0d3bb7381aa9bd67
#
_entry.id   027a1453c33610ad0d3bb7381aa9bd67
#
_cell.length_a   1.000
_cell.length_b   1.000
_cell.length_c   1.000
_cell.angle_alpha   90.00
_cell.angle_beta   90.00
_cell.angle_gamma   90.00
#
_symmetry.space_group_name_H-M   'P 1'
#
loop_
_entity.id
_entity.type
_entity.pdbx_description
1 polymer ?
#
loop_
_entity_poly.entity_id
_entity_poly.type
_entity_poly.pdbx_seq_one_letter_code
_entity_poly.pdbx_strand_id
1 'polypeptide(L)' 'MKASEMRDLSALELDSKLSDLKDELFKLRFQQAINQLDNPMRIKAVKKDIARIKTIQRENSLKNSSN' A
#
# COMPACT_ATOMS: atom_id res chain seq x y z
N MET A 1 -0.96 7.18 5.14
CA MET A 1 -2.43 7.23 4.96
C MET A 1 -3.13 6.66 6.18
N LYS A 2 -4.25 7.23 6.53
CA LYS A 2 -5.09 6.70 7.61
C LYS A 2 -5.98 5.58 7.06
N ALA A 3 -6.23 4.56 7.89
CA ALA A 3 -7.07 3.44 7.49
C ALA A 3 -8.50 3.88 7.11
N SER A 4 -9.05 4.90 7.78
CA SER A 4 -10.36 5.43 7.45
C SER A 4 -10.43 6.01 6.04
N GLU A 5 -9.37 6.69 5.62
CA GLU A 5 -9.29 7.24 4.27
C GLU A 5 -9.25 6.13 3.21
N MET A 6 -8.51 5.06 3.50
CA MET A 6 -8.43 3.92 2.59
C MET A 6 -9.76 3.20 2.45
N ARG A 7 -10.54 3.12 3.51
CA ARG A 7 -11.85 2.46 3.48
C ARG A 7 -12.89 3.20 2.66
N ASP A 8 -12.69 4.50 2.47
CA ASP A 8 -13.58 5.32 1.65
C ASP A 8 -13.29 5.17 0.15
N LEU A 9 -12.20 4.51 -0.22
CA LEU A 9 -11.82 4.31 -1.60
C LEU A 9 -12.58 3.14 -2.23
N SER A 10 -12.92 3.26 -3.51
CA SER A 10 -13.51 2.16 -4.27
C SER A 10 -12.49 1.05 -4.52
N ALA A 11 -12.96 -0.12 -4.95
CA ALA A 11 -12.08 -1.24 -5.26
C ALA A 11 -11.04 -0.88 -6.33
N LEU A 12 -11.45 -0.13 -7.36
CA LEU A 12 -10.53 0.33 -8.41
C LEU A 12 -9.50 1.31 -7.87
N GLU A 13 -9.93 2.22 -6.99
CA GLU A 13 -9.03 3.18 -6.38
C GLU A 13 -8.02 2.49 -5.46
N LEU A 14 -8.45 1.46 -4.72
CA LEU A 14 -7.56 0.68 -3.87
C LEU A 14 -6.51 -0.06 -4.70
N ASP A 15 -6.91 -0.67 -5.82
CA ASP A 15 -5.98 -1.33 -6.72
C ASP A 15 -4.96 -0.37 -7.30
N SER A 16 -5.42 0.80 -7.74
CA SER A 16 -4.55 1.83 -8.28
C SER A 16 -3.55 2.31 -7.23
N LYS A 17 -4.03 2.55 -6.02
CA LYS A 17 -3.19 2.99 -4.91
C LYS A 17 -2.15 1.92 -4.55
N LEU A 18 -2.57 0.66 -4.53
CA LEU A 18 -1.67 -0.45 -4.24
C LEU A 18 -0.56 -0.55 -5.29
N SER A 19 -0.91 -0.40 -6.56
CA SER A 19 0.07 -0.41 -7.65
C SER A 19 1.08 0.71 -7.49
N ASP A 20 0.61 1.93 -7.20
CA ASP A 20 1.47 3.09 -6.98
C ASP A 20 2.43 2.86 -5.81
N LEU A 21 1.94 2.30 -4.72
CA LEU A 21 2.76 2.03 -3.53
C LEU A 21 3.80 0.95 -3.81
N LYS A 22 3.46 -0.07 -4.58
CA LYS A 22 4.43 -1.11 -4.96
C LYS A 22 5.54 -0.53 -5.84
N ASP A 23 5.19 0.35 -6.75
CA ASP A 23 6.18 1.04 -7.60
C ASP A 23 7.10 1.91 -6.74
N GLU A 24 6.54 2.64 -5.79
CA GLU A 24 7.31 3.46 -4.86
C GLU A 24 8.26 2.60 -4.03
N LEU A 25 7.77 1.47 -3.52
CA LEU A 25 8.60 0.56 -2.74
C LEU A 25 9.76 0.02 -3.56
N PHE A 26 9.51 -0.33 -4.82
CA PHE A 26 10.54 -0.80 -5.73
C PHE A 26 11.63 0.27 -5.92
N LYS A 27 11.23 1.50 -6.16
CA LYS A 27 12.16 2.62 -6.32
C LYS A 27 12.98 2.86 -5.06
N LEU A 28 12.34 2.81 -3.89
CA LEU A 28 13.03 3.02 -2.62
C LEU A 28 14.05 1.91 -2.35
N ARG A 29 13.69 0.68 -2.65
CA ARG A 29 14.63 -0.45 -2.51
C ARG A 29 15.82 -0.33 -3.44
N PHE A 30 15.58 0.14 -4.66
CA PHE A 30 16.67 0.40 -5.60
C PHE A 30 17.60 1.48 -5.07
N GLN A 31 17.05 2.57 -4.57
CA GLN A 31 17.85 3.65 -3.98
C GLN A 31 18.66 3.15 -2.78
N GLN A 32 18.05 2.28 -1.97
CA GLN A 32 18.77 1.68 -0.83
C GLN A 32 19.95 0.82 -1.31
N ALA A 33 19.74 0.06 -2.36
CA ALA A 33 20.77 -0.83 -2.90
C ALA A 33 21.99 -0.06 -3.42
N ILE A 34 21.78 1.15 -3.93
CA ILE A 34 22.88 1.97 -4.44
C ILE A 34 23.32 3.05 -3.46
N ASN A 35 22.88 2.94 -2.20
CA ASN A 35 23.23 3.86 -1.11
C ASN A 35 22.82 5.31 -1.36
N GLN A 36 21.70 5.52 -2.08
CA GLN A 36 21.16 6.85 -2.35
C GLN A 36 19.83 7.12 -1.65
N LEU A 37 19.48 6.29 -0.68
CA LEU A 37 18.24 6.47 0.08
C LEU A 37 18.50 7.38 1.28
N ASP A 38 17.88 8.56 1.28
CA ASP A 38 18.05 9.55 2.33
C ASP A 38 17.29 9.20 3.61
N ASN A 39 16.13 8.53 3.46
CA ASN A 39 15.26 8.24 4.58
C ASN A 39 14.77 6.79 4.54
N PRO A 40 15.47 5.86 5.25
CA PRO A 40 15.06 4.45 5.25
C PRO A 40 13.71 4.19 5.90
N MET A 41 13.21 5.11 6.74
CA MET A 41 11.89 4.97 7.35
C MET A 41 10.76 5.01 6.33
N ARG A 42 11.01 5.60 5.17
CA ARG A 42 10.02 5.66 4.10
C ARG A 42 9.64 4.26 3.61
N ILE A 43 10.61 3.34 3.56
CA ILE A 43 10.33 1.96 3.18
C ILE A 43 9.32 1.32 4.15
N LYS A 44 9.50 1.54 5.45
CA LYS A 44 8.57 1.03 6.46
C LYS A 44 7.17 1.63 6.29
N ALA A 45 7.10 2.94 6.05
CA ALA A 45 5.82 3.62 5.86
C ALA A 45 5.08 3.08 4.65
N VAL A 46 5.77 2.89 3.52
CA VAL A 46 5.16 2.35 2.30
C VAL A 46 4.70 0.92 2.52
N LYS A 47 5.50 0.09 3.18
CA LYS A 47 5.11 -1.29 3.50
C LYS A 47 3.85 -1.35 4.36
N LYS A 48 3.73 -0.46 5.34
CA LYS A 48 2.54 -0.38 6.19
C LYS A 48 1.30 -0.01 5.37
N ASP A 49 1.45 0.97 4.48
CA ASP A 49 0.33 1.38 3.62
C ASP A 49 -0.11 0.25 2.70
N ILE A 50 0.84 -0.48 2.11
CA ILE A 50 0.54 -1.64 1.29
C ILE A 50 -0.22 -2.69 2.09
N ALA A 51 0.24 -2.99 3.30
CA ALA A 51 -0.41 -3.97 4.18
C ALA A 51 -1.83 -3.55 4.53
N ARG A 52 -2.05 -2.26 4.81
CA ARG A 52 -3.38 -1.73 5.12
C ARG A 52 -4.34 -1.88 3.94
N ILE A 53 -3.87 -1.54 2.74
CA ILE A 53 -4.70 -1.67 1.54
C ILE A 53 -5.06 -3.13 1.29
N LYS A 54 -4.11 -4.05 1.42
CA LYS A 54 -4.37 -5.48 1.26
C LYS A 54 -5.38 -5.99 2.27
N THR A 55 -5.29 -5.52 3.52
CA THR A 55 -6.25 -5.88 4.57
C THR A 55 -7.65 -5.41 4.22
N ILE A 56 -7.78 -4.17 3.74
CA ILE A 56 -9.07 -3.60 3.37
C ILE A 56 -9.65 -4.34 2.17
N GLN A 57 -8.84 -4.66 1.17
CA GLN A 57 -9.28 -5.45 0.00
C GLN A 57 -9.76 -6.82 0.43
N ARG A 58 -9.07 -7.44 1.38
CA ARG A 58 -9.46 -8.74 1.94
C ARG A 58 -10.79 -8.64 2.68
N GLU A 59 -10.97 -7.60 3.50
CA GLU A 59 -12.24 -7.36 4.21
C GLU A 59 -13.39 -7.19 3.22
N ASN A 60 -13.16 -6.40 2.17
CA ASN A 60 -14.19 -6.19 1.14
C ASN A 60 -14.53 -7.47 0.41
N SER A 61 -13.53 -8.31 0.11
CA SER A 61 -13.73 -9.59 -0.53
C SER A 61 -14.53 -10.54 0.35
N LEU A 62 -14.21 -10.60 1.64
CA LEU A 62 -14.95 -11.43 2.61
C LEU A 62 -16.39 -10.95 2.76
N LYS A 63 -16.60 -9.64 2.77
CA LYS A 63 -17.94 -9.05 2.84
C LYS A 63 -18.78 -9.46 1.63
N ASN A 64 -18.17 -9.43 0.45
CA ASN A 64 -18.86 -9.78 -0.79
C ASN A 64 -19.13 -11.28 -0.92
N SER A 65 -18.31 -12.10 -0.29
CA SER A 65 -18.44 -13.56 -0.39
C SER A 65 -19.24 -14.18 0.77
N SER A 66 -19.65 -13.40 1.74
CA SER A 66 -20.40 -13.88 2.89
C SER A 66 -21.91 -13.96 2.65
N ASN A 67 -22.34 -13.76 1.45
CA ASN A 67 -23.76 -13.84 1.10
C ASN A 67 -24.21 -15.30 0.88
#